data_859e97f35892c994dab078d8b1d7793f
#
_entry.id   859e97f35892c994dab078d8b1d7793f
#
_cell.length_a   1.000
_cell.length_b   1.000
_cell.length_c   1.000
_cell.angle_alpha   90.00
_cell.angle_beta   90.00
_cell.angle_gamma   90.00
#
_symmetry.space_group_name_H-M   'P 1'
#
loop_
_entity.id
_entity.type
_entity.pdbx_description
1 polymer ?
#
loop_
_entity_poly.entity_id
_entity_poly.type
_entity_poly.pdbx_seq_one_letter_code
_entity_poly.pdbx_strand_id
1 'polypeptide(L)'
;MKWFIPGSVPSSKNGRRWTGKYFIASKAVMNYRKKAKDYYAKYHDEFKAELAKHDLPAKISFEFIRGTRHKFDYINPAQTVQDDMVKFGWIEDDNAEFILPVFEQYIYDKENPGVWIEILNNEKENNNN
;
A
#
# COMPACT_ATOMS: atom_id res chain seq x y z
N MET A 1 -4.94 -13.00 -6.66
CA MET A 1 -4.82 -13.09 -5.19
C MET A 1 -4.66 -11.69 -4.60
N LYS A 2 -5.36 -11.41 -3.54
CA LYS A 2 -5.31 -10.08 -2.91
C LYS A 2 -5.30 -10.18 -1.39
N TRP A 3 -4.80 -9.12 -0.74
CA TRP A 3 -4.59 -9.09 0.71
C TRP A 3 -5.19 -7.82 1.27
N PHE A 4 -5.85 -7.94 2.43
CA PHE A 4 -6.47 -6.80 3.09
C PHE A 4 -5.66 -6.38 4.31
N ILE A 5 -5.29 -5.10 4.35
CA ILE A 5 -4.65 -4.50 5.53
C ILE A 5 -5.68 -3.58 6.16
N PRO A 6 -6.23 -3.94 7.33
CA PRO A 6 -7.24 -3.12 7.98
C PRO A 6 -6.69 -1.85 8.60
N GLY A 7 -7.55 -0.87 8.75
CA GLY A 7 -7.24 0.42 9.36
C GLY A 7 -7.32 1.57 8.37
N SER A 8 -7.67 2.76 8.85
CA SER A 8 -7.71 3.96 8.03
C SER A 8 -6.29 4.35 7.65
N VAL A 9 -5.96 4.26 6.35
CA VAL A 9 -4.62 4.59 5.87
C VAL A 9 -4.44 6.12 5.91
N PRO A 10 -3.47 6.62 6.68
CA PRO A 10 -3.23 8.07 6.75
C PRO A 10 -2.50 8.57 5.51
N SER A 11 -2.65 9.87 5.25
CA SER A 11 -1.92 10.53 4.18
C SER A 11 -0.46 10.73 4.56
N SER A 12 0.46 10.34 3.68
CA SER A 12 1.89 10.59 3.89
C SER A 12 2.22 12.08 3.80
N LYS A 13 1.42 12.84 3.05
CA LYS A 13 1.60 14.29 2.90
C LYS A 13 1.53 15.01 4.24
N ASN A 14 0.62 14.58 5.11
CA ASN A 14 0.44 15.11 6.45
C ASN A 14 1.06 14.18 7.50
N GLY A 15 1.82 13.21 7.05
CA GLY A 15 2.37 12.14 7.89
C GLY A 15 3.74 12.43 8.47
N ARG A 16 4.25 13.66 8.33
CA ARG A 16 5.55 14.05 8.83
C ARG A 16 5.43 15.23 9.77
N ARG A 17 6.33 15.30 10.74
CA ARG A 17 6.44 16.46 11.61
C ARG A 17 7.91 16.84 11.76
N TRP A 18 8.16 18.13 11.92
CA TRP A 18 9.48 18.69 12.11
C TRP A 18 9.85 18.64 13.59
N THR A 19 11.04 18.11 13.91
CA THR A 19 11.53 17.99 15.30
C THR A 19 12.53 19.06 15.68
N GLY A 20 12.87 19.97 14.74
CA GLY A 20 13.96 20.94 14.92
C GLY A 20 15.26 20.49 14.26
N LYS A 21 15.37 19.22 13.86
CA LYS A 21 16.55 18.67 13.20
C LYS A 21 16.22 17.93 11.92
N TYR A 22 15.12 17.19 11.90
CA TYR A 22 14.71 16.37 10.76
C TYR A 22 13.21 16.10 10.80
N PHE A 23 12.68 15.66 9.67
CA PHE A 23 11.29 15.21 9.59
C PHE A 23 11.19 13.76 10.07
N ILE A 24 10.20 13.47 10.88
CA ILE A 24 9.86 12.11 11.29
C ILE A 24 8.40 11.85 10.94
N ALA A 25 8.02 10.56 10.91
CA ALA A 25 6.63 10.18 10.68
C ALA A 25 5.74 10.77 11.77
N SER A 26 4.54 11.23 11.40
CA SER A 26 3.58 11.75 12.37
C SER A 26 3.11 10.64 13.30
N LYS A 27 2.52 11.04 14.43
CA LYS A 27 1.92 10.11 15.38
C LYS A 27 0.84 9.24 14.71
N ALA A 28 0.05 9.83 13.79
CA ALA A 28 -0.99 9.10 13.08
C ALA A 28 -0.41 7.98 12.22
N VAL A 29 0.65 8.27 11.46
CA VAL A 29 1.32 7.27 10.63
C VAL A 29 1.97 6.19 11.50
N MET A 30 2.63 6.58 12.58
CA MET A 30 3.26 5.65 13.49
C MET A 30 2.24 4.70 14.15
N ASN A 31 1.11 5.24 14.59
CA ASN A 31 0.05 4.43 15.21
C ASN A 31 -0.59 3.48 14.20
N TYR A 32 -0.83 3.95 12.98
CA TYR A 32 -1.35 3.11 11.91
C TYR A 32 -0.38 1.97 11.61
N ARG A 33 0.89 2.30 11.40
CA ARG A 33 1.93 1.33 11.05
C ARG A 33 2.10 0.27 12.14
N LYS A 34 2.00 0.66 13.39
CA LYS A 34 2.10 -0.26 14.51
C LYS A 34 1.03 -1.36 14.46
N LYS A 35 -0.18 -0.99 14.05
CA LYS A 35 -1.29 -1.95 13.91
C LYS A 35 -1.18 -2.75 12.61
N ALA A 36 -0.78 -2.11 11.52
CA ALA A 36 -0.67 -2.75 10.21
C ALA A 36 0.47 -3.77 10.15
N LYS A 37 1.51 -3.57 10.94
CA LYS A 37 2.71 -4.41 10.97
C LYS A 37 2.40 -5.91 11.03
N ASP A 38 1.47 -6.29 11.88
CA ASP A 38 1.14 -7.71 12.09
C ASP A 38 0.52 -8.34 10.83
N TYR A 39 -0.26 -7.56 10.10
CA TYR A 39 -0.87 -8.03 8.85
C TYR A 39 0.17 -8.14 7.73
N TYR A 40 1.08 -7.19 7.62
CA TYR A 40 2.18 -7.31 6.66
C TYR A 40 3.05 -8.52 6.97
N ALA A 41 3.32 -8.78 8.24
CA ALA A 41 4.10 -9.95 8.64
C ALA A 41 3.34 -11.25 8.33
N LYS A 42 2.04 -11.28 8.59
CA LYS A 42 1.20 -12.44 8.36
C LYS A 42 1.16 -12.87 6.90
N TYR A 43 1.10 -11.89 5.99
CA TYR A 43 0.94 -12.16 4.55
C TYR A 43 2.26 -12.09 3.77
N HIS A 44 3.37 -11.82 4.46
CA HIS A 44 4.67 -11.58 3.82
C HIS A 44 5.07 -12.70 2.86
N ASP A 45 5.09 -13.93 3.33
CA ASP A 45 5.60 -15.05 2.53
C ASP A 45 4.67 -15.35 1.35
N GLU A 46 3.36 -15.26 1.58
CA GLU A 46 2.37 -15.48 0.53
C GLU A 46 2.48 -14.41 -0.55
N PHE A 47 2.62 -13.15 -0.16
CA PHE A 47 2.80 -12.06 -1.11
C PHE A 47 4.09 -12.22 -1.90
N LYS A 48 5.20 -12.53 -1.24
CA LYS A 48 6.50 -12.71 -1.91
C LYS A 48 6.47 -13.87 -2.89
N ALA A 49 5.81 -14.96 -2.54
CA ALA A 49 5.68 -16.11 -3.43
C ALA A 49 4.86 -15.76 -4.68
N GLU A 50 3.79 -15.00 -4.51
CA GLU A 50 2.98 -14.56 -5.66
C GLU A 50 3.76 -13.56 -6.52
N LEU A 51 4.44 -12.59 -5.88
CA LEU A 51 5.24 -11.59 -6.59
C LEU A 51 6.30 -12.23 -7.48
N ALA A 52 6.92 -13.33 -7.01
CA ALA A 52 7.97 -14.02 -7.75
C ALA A 52 7.49 -14.62 -9.07
N LYS A 53 6.19 -14.77 -9.26
CA LYS A 53 5.61 -15.27 -10.52
C LYS A 53 5.42 -14.19 -11.57
N HIS A 54 5.70 -12.94 -11.25
CA HIS A 54 5.47 -11.79 -12.13
C HIS A 54 6.77 -11.11 -12.51
N ASP A 55 6.78 -10.55 -13.71
CA ASP A 55 7.89 -9.69 -14.15
C ASP A 55 7.82 -8.34 -13.46
N LEU A 56 8.95 -7.70 -13.28
CA LEU A 56 9.04 -6.36 -12.72
C LEU A 56 9.07 -5.32 -13.84
N PRO A 57 8.44 -4.15 -13.66
CA PRO A 57 7.68 -3.77 -12.48
C PRO A 57 6.38 -4.56 -12.35
N ALA A 58 6.06 -4.97 -11.14
CA ALA A 58 4.80 -5.66 -10.88
C ALA A 58 3.65 -4.65 -10.88
N LYS A 59 2.57 -5.02 -11.55
CA LYS A 59 1.36 -4.18 -11.59
C LYS A 59 0.53 -4.49 -10.36
N ILE A 60 0.46 -3.53 -9.43
CA ILE A 60 -0.20 -3.73 -8.12
C ILE A 60 -1.34 -2.75 -7.96
N SER A 61 -2.52 -3.31 -7.69
CA SER A 61 -3.75 -2.55 -7.50
C SER A 61 -3.95 -2.23 -6.03
N PHE A 62 -4.40 -1.01 -5.75
CA PHE A 62 -4.78 -0.55 -4.43
C PHE A 62 -6.24 -0.12 -4.45
N GLU A 63 -7.05 -0.76 -3.60
CA GLU A 63 -8.45 -0.36 -3.41
C GLU A 63 -8.59 0.11 -1.96
N PHE A 64 -8.80 1.41 -1.78
CA PHE A 64 -8.94 1.98 -0.45
C PHE A 64 -10.38 1.90 0.02
N ILE A 65 -10.57 1.41 1.25
CA ILE A 65 -11.84 1.43 1.95
C ILE A 65 -11.73 2.56 2.97
N ARG A 66 -12.51 3.61 2.78
CA ARG A 66 -12.41 4.83 3.56
C ARG A 66 -13.50 4.88 4.63
N GLY A 67 -13.10 5.19 5.87
CA GLY A 67 -14.04 5.35 6.97
C GLY A 67 -14.70 6.72 7.04
N THR A 68 -14.31 7.65 6.17
CA THR A 68 -14.87 9.00 6.06
C THR A 68 -15.08 9.37 4.61
N ARG A 69 -15.86 10.43 4.37
CA ARG A 69 -16.07 10.96 3.02
C ARG A 69 -15.25 12.24 2.77
N HIS A 70 -14.24 12.49 3.60
CA HIS A 70 -13.35 13.63 3.40
C HIS A 70 -12.62 13.50 2.08
N LYS A 71 -12.40 14.62 1.41
CA LYS A 71 -11.65 14.65 0.16
C LYS A 71 -10.22 14.17 0.40
N PHE A 72 -9.68 13.43 -0.56
CA PHE A 72 -8.30 12.97 -0.52
C PHE A 72 -7.78 12.75 -1.93
N ASP A 73 -6.46 12.75 -2.07
CA ASP A 73 -5.80 12.37 -3.31
C ASP A 73 -5.25 10.96 -3.14
N TYR A 74 -5.50 10.07 -4.08
CA TYR A 74 -5.08 8.67 -4.00
C TYR A 74 -3.59 8.51 -3.70
N ILE A 75 -2.77 9.37 -4.27
CA ILE A 75 -1.32 9.28 -4.13
C ILE A 75 -0.87 9.39 -2.67
N ASN A 76 -1.60 10.10 -1.83
CA ASN A 76 -1.19 10.34 -0.45
C ASN A 76 -1.28 9.09 0.43
N PRO A 77 -2.44 8.41 0.56
CA PRO A 77 -2.47 7.14 1.29
C PRO A 77 -1.69 6.04 0.58
N ALA A 78 -1.62 6.08 -0.76
CA ALA A 78 -0.83 5.09 -1.50
C ALA A 78 0.65 5.17 -1.15
N GLN A 79 1.19 6.36 -0.92
CA GLN A 79 2.58 6.49 -0.51
C GLN A 79 2.81 5.83 0.86
N THR A 80 1.88 6.00 1.80
CA THR A 80 1.98 5.34 3.10
C THR A 80 2.02 3.81 2.95
N VAL A 81 1.13 3.25 2.13
CA VAL A 81 1.07 1.80 1.90
C VAL A 81 2.36 1.32 1.24
N GLN A 82 2.85 2.01 0.22
CA GLN A 82 4.07 1.60 -0.49
C GLN A 82 5.30 1.70 0.43
N ASP A 83 5.38 2.73 1.27
CA ASP A 83 6.43 2.85 2.27
C ASP A 83 6.41 1.66 3.23
N ASP A 84 5.23 1.23 3.66
CA ASP A 84 5.08 0.08 4.53
C ASP A 84 5.45 -1.22 3.81
N MET A 85 5.07 -1.37 2.54
CA MET A 85 5.44 -2.54 1.76
C MET A 85 6.96 -2.69 1.66
N VAL A 86 7.68 -1.58 1.48
CA VAL A 86 9.14 -1.58 1.48
C VAL A 86 9.66 -1.91 2.89
N LYS A 87 9.14 -1.22 3.90
CA LYS A 87 9.60 -1.37 5.29
C LYS A 87 9.45 -2.81 5.80
N PHE A 88 8.35 -3.46 5.43
CA PHE A 88 8.07 -4.82 5.90
C PHE A 88 8.49 -5.91 4.92
N GLY A 89 9.27 -5.55 3.90
CA GLY A 89 9.92 -6.51 3.03
C GLY A 89 9.06 -7.13 1.95
N TRP A 90 7.92 -6.55 1.63
CA TRP A 90 7.06 -7.04 0.55
C TRP A 90 7.65 -6.73 -0.83
N ILE A 91 8.25 -5.54 -0.97
CA ILE A 91 8.93 -5.12 -2.20
C ILE A 91 10.29 -4.52 -1.83
N GLU A 92 11.25 -4.55 -2.77
CA GLU A 92 12.58 -3.99 -2.52
C GLU A 92 12.56 -2.48 -2.43
N ASP A 93 11.78 -1.84 -3.32
CA ASP A 93 11.65 -0.39 -3.37
C ASP A 93 10.33 -0.07 -4.07
N ASP A 94 9.86 1.16 -3.94
CA ASP A 94 8.62 1.62 -4.55
C ASP A 94 8.84 2.43 -5.82
N ASN A 95 10.04 2.39 -6.40
CA ASN A 95 10.31 3.07 -7.65
C ASN A 95 9.74 2.30 -8.86
N ALA A 96 9.78 2.92 -10.03
CA ALA A 96 9.15 2.41 -11.24
C ALA A 96 9.77 1.11 -11.78
N GLU A 97 10.92 0.70 -11.26
CA GLU A 97 11.53 -0.58 -11.64
C GLU A 97 10.86 -1.76 -10.93
N PHE A 98 10.24 -1.52 -9.78
CA PHE A 98 9.64 -2.56 -8.95
C PHE A 98 8.13 -2.58 -8.96
N ILE A 99 7.48 -1.42 -9.07
CA ILE A 99 6.03 -1.33 -8.94
C ILE A 99 5.42 -0.38 -9.97
N LEU A 100 4.30 -0.82 -10.54
CA LEU A 100 3.41 0.03 -11.33
C LEU A 100 2.07 0.09 -10.58
N PRO A 101 1.81 1.14 -9.82
CA PRO A 101 0.58 1.22 -9.01
C PRO A 101 -0.64 1.50 -9.88
N VAL A 102 -1.74 0.84 -9.54
CA VAL A 102 -3.04 1.03 -10.17
C VAL A 102 -4.04 1.33 -9.05
N PHE A 103 -4.81 2.40 -9.21
CA PHE A 103 -5.79 2.78 -8.19
C PHE A 103 -7.19 2.42 -8.66
N GLU A 104 -7.89 1.63 -7.84
CA GLU A 104 -9.30 1.38 -8.03
C GLU A 104 -10.11 2.50 -7.38
N GLN A 105 -11.36 2.66 -7.79
CA GLN A 105 -12.23 3.65 -7.16
C GLN A 105 -12.41 3.29 -5.69
N TYR A 106 -12.24 4.28 -4.78
CA TYR A 106 -12.34 4.01 -3.36
C TYR A 106 -13.77 3.66 -2.96
N ILE A 107 -13.88 2.90 -1.87
CA ILE A 107 -15.16 2.51 -1.30
C ILE A 107 -15.29 3.18 0.07
N TYR A 108 -16.47 3.69 0.38
CA TYR A 108 -16.77 4.18 1.72
C TYR A 108 -17.38 3.05 2.54
N ASP A 109 -16.74 2.74 3.67
CA ASP A 109 -17.27 1.81 4.67
C ASP A 109 -16.74 2.25 6.03
N LYS A 110 -17.61 2.85 6.82
CA LYS A 110 -17.26 3.37 8.14
C LYS A 110 -16.79 2.27 9.09
N GLU A 111 -17.31 1.06 8.93
CA GLU A 111 -17.06 -0.03 9.87
C GLU A 111 -15.76 -0.78 9.59
N ASN A 112 -15.34 -0.84 8.33
CA ASN A 112 -14.21 -1.68 7.94
C ASN A 112 -13.23 -0.96 7.02
N PRO A 113 -12.64 0.18 7.44
CA PRO A 113 -11.65 0.85 6.62
C PRO A 113 -10.39 0.02 6.46
N GLY A 114 -9.70 0.19 5.34
CA GLY A 114 -8.46 -0.52 5.07
C GLY A 114 -8.04 -0.34 3.62
N VAL A 115 -7.16 -1.23 3.17
CA VAL A 115 -6.73 -1.26 1.78
C VAL A 115 -6.63 -2.71 1.31
N TRP A 116 -7.19 -2.98 0.12
CA TRP A 116 -6.95 -4.22 -0.59
C TRP A 116 -5.76 -4.03 -1.52
N ILE A 117 -4.80 -4.93 -1.45
CA ILE A 117 -3.60 -4.94 -2.29
C ILE A 117 -3.66 -6.20 -3.15
N GLU A 118 -3.61 -6.02 -4.47
CA GLU A 118 -3.71 -7.12 -5.41
C GLU A 118 -2.60 -7.04 -6.46
N ILE A 119 -1.93 -8.16 -6.73
CA ILE A 119 -0.98 -8.25 -7.83
C ILE A 119 -1.78 -8.62 -9.09
N LEU A 120 -1.75 -7.73 -10.08
CA LEU A 120 -2.48 -7.93 -11.33
C LEU A 120 -1.62 -8.70 -12.33
N ASN A 121 -2.29 -9.38 -13.27
CA ASN A 121 -1.59 -10.09 -14.32
C ASN A 121 -0.83 -9.12 -15.21
N ASN A 122 0.38 -9.52 -15.62
CA ASN A 122 1.18 -8.74 -16.54
C ASN A 122 0.62 -8.90 -17.95
N GLU A 123 0.24 -7.78 -18.59
CA GLU A 123 -0.31 -7.77 -19.94
C GLU A 123 0.66 -8.27 -21.01
N LYS A 124 1.97 -8.18 -20.74
CA LYS A 124 2.98 -8.74 -21.66
C LYS A 124 2.77 -10.22 -21.92
N GLU A 125 2.32 -10.98 -20.93
CA GLU A 125 2.04 -12.39 -21.07
C GLU A 125 0.90 -12.65 -22.03
N ASN A 126 -0.08 -11.76 -22.08
CA ASN A 126 -1.24 -11.87 -22.95
C ASN A 126 -0.92 -11.49 -24.40
N ASN A 127 0.10 -10.66 -24.63
CA ASN A 127 0.47 -10.16 -25.95
C ASN A 127 1.35 -11.13 -26.72
N ASN A 128 1.82 -12.18 -26.08
CA ASN A 128 2.71 -13.17 -26.70
C ASN A 128 1.95 -14.39 -27.24
N ASN A 129 0.65 -14.33 -27.23
CA ASN A 129 -0.19 -15.44 -27.72
C ASN A 129 -0.52 -15.33 -29.19
#